data_109ac6405cd1183f5e35e84f691d8e06
#
_entry.id   109ac6405cd1183f5e35e84f691d8e06
#
_cell.length_a   1.000
_cell.length_b   1.000
_cell.length_c   1.000
_cell.angle_alpha   90.00
_cell.angle_beta   90.00
_cell.angle_gamma   90.00
#
_symmetry.space_group_name_H-M   'P 1'
#
loop_
_entity.id
_entity.type
_entity.pdbx_description
1 polymer ?
#
loop_
_entity_poly.entity_id
_entity_poly.type
_entity_poly.pdbx_seq_one_letter_code
_entity_poly.pdbx_strand_id
1 'polypeptide(L)'
;MFNLQQYSAKIAVITDRGEKLTYAELYTKVEDFHEHIPVKGLIFFLCENQLGSLVGYIACIMKKIPAVLLDGSKDLELIQQLITIYHPEYLWMPTDRKCEIGGKTLYEYGDFSLQQITYDHDFTTEEKILNPDLILCLTTSGSTGSPKLVRLSLKNLESNANL
;
A
#
# COMPACT_ATOMS: atom_id res chain seq x y z
N MET A 1 -11.20 -14.05 -5.59
CA MET A 1 -10.58 -13.10 -4.70
C MET A 1 -11.59 -12.09 -4.17
N PHE A 2 -11.24 -11.03 -3.42
CA PHE A 2 -12.20 -10.17 -2.72
C PHE A 2 -13.41 -9.76 -3.59
N ASN A 3 -14.57 -10.33 -3.32
CA ASN A 3 -15.84 -9.90 -3.91
C ASN A 3 -16.60 -9.13 -2.84
N LEU A 4 -16.19 -7.89 -2.62
CA LEU A 4 -16.80 -7.03 -1.58
C LEU A 4 -18.28 -6.76 -1.84
N GLN A 5 -18.68 -6.76 -3.11
CA GLN A 5 -20.07 -6.48 -3.49
C GLN A 5 -21.03 -7.63 -3.12
N GLN A 6 -20.56 -8.87 -3.04
CA GLN A 6 -21.38 -10.02 -2.68
C GLN A 6 -22.05 -9.88 -1.30
N TYR A 7 -21.40 -9.16 -0.39
CA TYR A 7 -21.87 -8.98 0.99
C TYR A 7 -22.16 -7.53 1.32
N SER A 8 -22.55 -6.74 0.33
CA SER A 8 -22.65 -5.28 0.37
C SER A 8 -23.27 -4.69 1.66
N ALA A 9 -24.36 -5.27 2.15
CA ALA A 9 -25.06 -4.80 3.35
C ALA A 9 -24.48 -5.32 4.68
N LYS A 10 -23.53 -6.26 4.65
CA LYS A 10 -22.91 -6.78 5.89
C LYS A 10 -21.83 -5.84 6.38
N ILE A 11 -21.57 -5.87 7.68
CA ILE A 11 -20.44 -5.17 8.30
C ILE A 11 -19.15 -5.85 7.87
N ALA A 12 -18.25 -5.07 7.29
CA ALA A 12 -16.90 -5.50 6.87
C ALA A 12 -15.84 -5.18 7.92
N VAL A 13 -15.95 -4.01 8.56
CA VAL A 13 -14.98 -3.49 9.52
C VAL A 13 -15.69 -2.89 10.71
N ILE A 14 -15.11 -3.09 11.89
CA ILE A 14 -15.46 -2.38 13.11
C ILE A 14 -14.16 -1.80 13.66
N THR A 15 -14.09 -0.48 13.81
CA THR A 15 -12.91 0.18 14.38
C THR A 15 -12.92 0.06 15.92
N ASP A 16 -11.78 0.33 16.53
CA ASP A 16 -11.63 0.41 17.99
C ASP A 16 -12.51 1.50 18.64
N ARG A 17 -12.88 2.52 17.86
CA ARG A 17 -13.84 3.57 18.28
C ARG A 17 -15.30 3.16 18.08
N GLY A 18 -15.57 1.93 17.63
CA GLY A 18 -16.91 1.39 17.40
C GLY A 18 -17.57 1.84 16.09
N GLU A 19 -16.85 2.53 15.23
CA GLU A 19 -17.31 2.88 13.89
C GLU A 19 -17.44 1.61 13.04
N LYS A 20 -18.55 1.49 12.30
CA LYS A 20 -18.85 0.31 11.48
C LYS A 20 -18.90 0.70 10.02
N LEU A 21 -18.17 -0.05 9.19
CA LEU A 21 -18.27 0.04 7.72
C LEU A 21 -18.86 -1.24 7.17
N THR A 22 -19.80 -1.09 6.25
CA THR A 22 -20.30 -2.18 5.41
C THR A 22 -19.31 -2.53 4.30
N TYR A 23 -19.49 -3.69 3.67
CA TYR A 23 -18.70 -4.05 2.49
C TYR A 23 -18.90 -3.08 1.32
N ALA A 24 -20.12 -2.51 1.17
CA ALA A 24 -20.37 -1.50 0.15
C ALA A 24 -19.60 -0.21 0.39
N GLU A 25 -19.59 0.28 1.63
CA GLU A 25 -18.82 1.48 2.01
C GLU A 25 -17.33 1.25 1.86
N LEU A 26 -16.82 0.09 2.27
CA LEU A 26 -15.41 -0.28 2.09
C LEU A 26 -15.05 -0.33 0.59
N TYR A 27 -15.92 -0.91 -0.25
CA TYR A 27 -15.72 -0.94 -1.70
C TYR A 27 -15.63 0.47 -2.30
N THR A 28 -16.52 1.36 -1.91
CA THR A 28 -16.51 2.76 -2.38
C THR A 28 -15.17 3.44 -2.03
N LYS A 29 -14.65 3.24 -0.81
CA LYS A 29 -13.37 3.80 -0.40
C LYS A 29 -12.16 3.21 -1.16
N VAL A 30 -12.25 1.94 -1.49
CA VAL A 30 -11.24 1.24 -2.30
C VAL A 30 -11.21 1.77 -3.74
N GLU A 31 -12.38 2.00 -4.35
CA GLU A 31 -12.46 2.59 -5.70
C GLU A 31 -11.96 4.04 -5.70
N ASP A 32 -12.37 4.83 -4.73
CA ASP A 32 -11.93 6.22 -4.58
C ASP A 32 -10.40 6.32 -4.43
N PHE A 33 -9.78 5.49 -3.59
CA PHE A 33 -8.32 5.42 -3.50
C PHE A 33 -7.68 5.10 -4.87
N HIS A 34 -8.23 4.14 -5.59
CA HIS A 34 -7.67 3.70 -6.87
C HIS A 34 -7.74 4.79 -7.95
N GLU A 35 -8.80 5.60 -7.98
CA GLU A 35 -8.98 6.69 -8.96
C GLU A 35 -7.89 7.76 -8.84
N HIS A 36 -7.25 7.86 -7.68
CA HIS A 36 -6.18 8.83 -7.43
C HIS A 36 -4.76 8.32 -7.76
N ILE A 37 -4.62 7.09 -8.29
CA ILE A 37 -3.36 6.55 -8.76
C ILE A 37 -3.27 6.74 -10.28
N PRO A 38 -2.55 7.76 -10.78
CA PRO A 38 -2.59 8.12 -12.19
C PRO A 38 -1.86 7.14 -13.11
N VAL A 39 -0.84 6.43 -12.60
CA VAL A 39 -0.01 5.52 -13.38
C VAL A 39 0.28 4.27 -12.56
N LYS A 40 0.40 3.11 -13.23
CA LYS A 40 0.87 1.89 -12.56
C LYS A 40 2.30 2.09 -12.06
N GLY A 41 2.54 1.68 -10.82
CA GLY A 41 3.85 1.81 -10.21
C GLY A 41 3.92 1.04 -8.90
N LEU A 42 5.09 1.06 -8.28
CA LEU A 42 5.31 0.48 -6.97
C LEU A 42 4.83 1.45 -5.89
N ILE A 43 4.02 0.94 -4.96
CA ILE A 43 3.57 1.71 -3.81
C ILE A 43 4.26 1.20 -2.55
N PHE A 44 4.84 2.08 -1.77
CA PHE A 44 5.26 1.79 -0.40
C PHE A 44 4.14 2.15 0.56
N PHE A 45 3.82 1.23 1.45
CA PHE A 45 2.85 1.40 2.53
C PHE A 45 3.57 1.51 3.86
N LEU A 46 3.43 2.61 4.55
CA LEU A 46 3.76 2.71 5.96
C LEU A 46 2.53 2.29 6.76
N CYS A 47 2.48 0.99 7.08
CA CYS A 47 1.30 0.38 7.66
C CYS A 47 1.18 0.69 9.15
N GLU A 48 -0.02 1.06 9.55
CA GLU A 48 -0.47 1.11 10.94
C GLU A 48 -1.77 0.31 11.07
N ASN A 49 -2.15 0.01 12.31
CA ASN A 49 -3.40 -0.71 12.55
C ASN A 49 -4.62 0.22 12.47
N GLN A 50 -4.81 0.84 11.29
CA GLN A 50 -5.83 1.83 11.01
C GLN A 50 -6.57 1.53 9.72
N LEU A 51 -7.75 2.14 9.56
CA LEU A 51 -8.62 1.94 8.41
C LEU A 51 -7.97 2.36 7.09
N GLY A 52 -7.17 3.44 7.10
CA GLY A 52 -6.42 3.88 5.91
C GLY A 52 -5.48 2.82 5.37
N SER A 53 -4.74 2.11 6.25
CA SER A 53 -3.89 0.98 5.85
C SER A 53 -4.70 -0.14 5.18
N LEU A 54 -5.85 -0.49 5.75
CA LEU A 54 -6.71 -1.55 5.22
C LEU A 54 -7.30 -1.18 3.85
N VAL A 55 -7.79 0.05 3.67
CA VAL A 55 -8.36 0.53 2.40
C VAL A 55 -7.31 0.47 1.30
N GLY A 56 -6.13 1.04 1.52
CA GLY A 56 -5.05 1.02 0.55
C GLY A 56 -4.58 -0.41 0.21
N TYR A 57 -4.43 -1.27 1.23
CA TYR A 57 -4.06 -2.68 1.03
C TYR A 57 -5.05 -3.42 0.12
N ILE A 58 -6.36 -3.32 0.42
CA ILE A 58 -7.40 -3.97 -0.38
C ILE A 58 -7.41 -3.42 -1.80
N ALA A 59 -7.28 -2.10 -1.98
CA ALA A 59 -7.23 -1.45 -3.28
C ALA A 59 -6.07 -2.01 -4.13
N CYS A 60 -4.87 -2.09 -3.57
CA CYS A 60 -3.71 -2.62 -4.30
C CYS A 60 -3.90 -4.07 -4.73
N ILE A 61 -4.44 -4.92 -3.87
CA ILE A 61 -4.69 -6.32 -4.23
C ILE A 61 -5.78 -6.43 -5.29
N MET A 62 -6.91 -5.72 -5.16
CA MET A 62 -8.02 -5.79 -6.10
C MET A 62 -7.65 -5.27 -7.49
N LYS A 63 -6.82 -4.23 -7.55
CA LYS A 63 -6.41 -3.57 -8.79
C LYS A 63 -5.06 -4.06 -9.31
N LYS A 64 -4.45 -5.04 -8.63
CA LYS A 64 -3.14 -5.63 -8.98
C LYS A 64 -2.04 -4.57 -9.09
N ILE A 65 -1.96 -3.70 -8.09
CA ILE A 65 -0.92 -2.69 -7.98
C ILE A 65 0.15 -3.23 -7.03
N PRO A 66 1.41 -3.36 -7.46
CA PRO A 66 2.48 -3.87 -6.61
C PRO A 66 2.70 -2.98 -5.37
N ALA A 67 2.68 -3.59 -4.20
CA ALA A 67 2.80 -2.90 -2.92
C ALA A 67 3.91 -3.50 -2.05
N VAL A 68 4.67 -2.66 -1.36
CA VAL A 68 5.61 -3.06 -0.30
C VAL A 68 5.05 -2.62 1.04
N LEU A 69 4.75 -3.57 1.92
CA LEU A 69 4.28 -3.27 3.26
C LEU A 69 5.47 -3.08 4.20
N LEU A 70 5.55 -1.90 4.78
CA LEU A 70 6.52 -1.49 5.78
C LEU A 70 5.77 -1.20 7.08
N ASP A 71 6.37 -1.54 8.19
CA ASP A 71 5.87 -1.13 9.50
C ASP A 71 5.97 0.41 9.60
N GLY A 72 4.84 1.08 9.85
CA GLY A 72 4.75 2.54 9.93
C GLY A 72 5.55 3.15 11.08
N SER A 73 5.94 2.35 12.07
CA SER A 73 6.79 2.78 13.20
C SER A 73 8.29 2.75 12.90
N LYS A 74 8.70 2.29 11.70
CA LYS A 74 10.12 2.21 11.34
C LYS A 74 10.77 3.58 11.25
N ASP A 75 12.09 3.58 11.55
CA ASP A 75 12.90 4.78 11.46
C ASP A 75 12.91 5.36 10.04
N LEU A 76 12.87 6.67 9.96
CA LEU A 76 12.88 7.42 8.72
C LEU A 76 14.08 7.07 7.83
N GLU A 77 15.24 6.90 8.43
CA GLU A 77 16.47 6.57 7.71
C GLU A 77 16.33 5.24 6.93
N LEU A 78 15.76 4.21 7.56
CA LEU A 78 15.50 2.94 6.91
C LEU A 78 14.51 3.08 5.75
N ILE A 79 13.45 3.86 5.94
CA ILE A 79 12.45 4.10 4.90
C ILE A 79 13.09 4.83 3.71
N GLN A 80 13.91 5.86 3.95
CA GLN A 80 14.63 6.60 2.93
C GLN A 80 15.63 5.72 2.17
N GLN A 81 16.35 4.84 2.85
CA GLN A 81 17.22 3.85 2.21
C GLN A 81 16.44 2.93 1.27
N LEU A 82 15.28 2.43 1.70
CA LEU A 82 14.42 1.60 0.85
C LEU A 82 13.86 2.37 -0.34
N ILE A 83 13.46 3.63 -0.16
CA ILE A 83 13.03 4.51 -1.25
C ILE A 83 14.16 4.68 -2.27
N THR A 84 15.38 4.91 -1.81
CA THR A 84 16.55 5.06 -2.67
C THR A 84 16.92 3.79 -3.45
N ILE A 85 16.65 2.60 -2.88
CA ILE A 85 16.94 1.31 -3.54
C ILE A 85 15.84 0.93 -4.53
N TYR A 86 14.59 1.10 -4.15
CA TYR A 86 13.44 0.56 -4.89
C TYR A 86 12.69 1.59 -5.72
N HIS A 87 12.95 2.89 -5.53
CA HIS A 87 12.35 4.02 -6.25
C HIS A 87 10.83 3.88 -6.40
N PRO A 88 10.04 3.74 -5.31
CA PRO A 88 8.58 3.63 -5.44
C PRO A 88 8.00 4.89 -6.07
N GLU A 89 7.02 4.76 -6.94
CA GLU A 89 6.31 5.92 -7.50
C GLU A 89 5.42 6.59 -6.48
N TYR A 90 4.92 5.82 -5.51
CA TYR A 90 3.98 6.31 -4.51
C TYR A 90 4.33 5.85 -3.11
N LEU A 91 3.92 6.68 -2.14
CA LEU A 91 3.88 6.34 -0.72
C LEU A 91 2.45 6.50 -0.22
N TRP A 92 1.93 5.47 0.44
CA TRP A 92 0.71 5.54 1.24
C TRP A 92 1.10 5.49 2.70
N MET A 93 0.85 6.55 3.46
CA MET A 93 1.44 6.71 4.78
C MET A 93 0.56 7.57 5.69
N PRO A 94 0.76 7.48 7.03
CA PRO A 94 0.15 8.39 7.98
C PRO A 94 0.44 9.86 7.63
N THR A 95 -0.58 10.72 7.75
CA THR A 95 -0.51 12.14 7.34
C THR A 95 0.49 12.93 8.18
N ASP A 96 0.68 12.57 9.44
CA ASP A 96 1.64 13.20 10.34
C ASP A 96 3.11 12.96 9.93
N ARG A 97 3.39 11.89 9.17
CA ARG A 97 4.73 11.58 8.62
C ARG A 97 5.02 12.24 7.26
N LYS A 98 4.04 12.91 6.68
CA LYS A 98 4.13 13.53 5.35
C LYS A 98 5.30 14.51 5.20
N CYS A 99 5.58 15.31 6.22
CA CYS A 99 6.66 16.30 6.19
C CYS A 99 8.07 15.67 6.24
N GLU A 100 8.19 14.40 6.66
CA GLU A 100 9.46 13.72 6.83
C GLU A 100 10.05 13.22 5.51
N ILE A 101 9.19 12.83 4.56
CA ILE A 101 9.59 12.15 3.32
C ILE A 101 9.42 13.06 2.11
N GLY A 102 8.45 13.95 2.14
CA GLY A 102 8.11 14.83 1.01
C GLY A 102 7.31 14.12 -0.08
N GLY A 103 7.01 14.85 -1.15
CA GLY A 103 6.23 14.38 -2.28
C GLY A 103 5.04 15.28 -2.58
N LYS A 104 4.37 15.00 -3.71
CA LYS A 104 3.11 15.67 -4.07
C LYS A 104 1.95 14.86 -3.53
N THR A 105 1.13 15.44 -2.68
CA THR A 105 -0.12 14.80 -2.21
C THR A 105 -1.09 14.66 -3.37
N LEU A 106 -1.54 13.43 -3.61
CA LEU A 106 -2.56 13.11 -4.61
C LEU A 106 -3.93 12.88 -3.98
N TYR A 107 -3.96 12.26 -2.78
CA TYR A 107 -5.19 11.87 -2.12
C TYR A 107 -4.98 11.77 -0.60
N GLU A 108 -6.03 12.01 0.16
CA GLU A 108 -6.04 11.85 1.61
C GLU A 108 -7.32 11.10 2.04
N TYR A 109 -7.17 10.16 2.96
CA TYR A 109 -8.30 9.44 3.55
C TYR A 109 -8.03 9.15 5.03
N GLY A 110 -8.89 9.68 5.89
CA GLY A 110 -8.68 9.62 7.34
C GLY A 110 -7.33 10.24 7.72
N ASP A 111 -6.53 9.50 8.47
CA ASP A 111 -5.21 9.93 8.90
C ASP A 111 -4.09 9.47 7.95
N PHE A 112 -4.42 9.16 6.69
CA PHE A 112 -3.48 8.70 5.66
C PHE A 112 -3.46 9.61 4.43
N SER A 113 -2.31 9.66 3.77
CA SER A 113 -2.11 10.39 2.52
C SER A 113 -1.35 9.57 1.48
N LEU A 114 -1.76 9.70 0.22
CA LEU A 114 -1.05 9.19 -0.96
C LEU A 114 -0.12 10.29 -1.48
N GLN A 115 1.17 10.03 -1.45
CA GLN A 115 2.20 10.91 -1.95
C GLN A 115 2.78 10.35 -3.26
N GLN A 116 2.91 11.19 -4.27
CA GLN A 116 3.73 10.88 -5.45
C GLN A 116 5.15 11.37 -5.18
N ILE A 117 6.12 10.46 -5.33
CA ILE A 117 7.54 10.80 -5.18
C ILE A 117 8.07 11.34 -6.49
N THR A 118 8.82 12.43 -6.41
CA THR A 118 9.56 12.98 -7.56
C THR A 118 11.04 12.70 -7.37
N TYR A 119 11.69 12.17 -8.40
CA TYR A 119 13.13 11.92 -8.43
C TYR A 119 13.81 12.94 -9.35
N ASP A 120 15.02 13.37 -8.99
CA ASP A 120 15.79 14.35 -9.76
C ASP A 120 16.25 13.84 -11.14
N HIS A 121 16.22 12.52 -11.33
CA HIS A 121 16.47 11.86 -12.60
C HIS A 121 15.21 11.12 -13.05
N ASP A 122 14.79 11.35 -14.29
CA ASP A 122 13.78 10.53 -14.95
C ASP A 122 14.33 9.10 -15.09
N PHE A 123 14.05 8.27 -14.09
CA PHE A 123 14.13 6.83 -14.28
C PHE A 123 13.08 6.49 -15.32
N THR A 124 13.53 6.29 -16.57
CA THR A 124 12.61 5.92 -17.63
C THR A 124 11.90 4.64 -17.23
N THR A 125 10.61 4.58 -17.52
CA THR A 125 9.73 3.42 -17.23
C THR A 125 10.30 2.09 -17.78
N GLU A 126 11.25 2.16 -18.69
CA GLU A 126 11.95 1.02 -19.30
C GLU A 126 12.98 0.36 -18.34
N GLU A 127 13.50 1.10 -17.36
CA GLU A 127 14.49 0.56 -16.42
C GLU A 127 13.84 -0.20 -15.25
N LYS A 128 12.53 -0.04 -15.04
CA LYS A 128 11.82 -0.60 -13.89
C LYS A 128 10.77 -1.61 -14.33
N ILE A 129 11.24 -2.74 -14.85
CA ILE A 129 10.34 -3.84 -15.19
C ILE A 129 9.94 -4.59 -13.91
N LEU A 130 8.79 -4.25 -13.35
CA LEU A 130 8.19 -5.05 -12.28
C LEU A 130 7.64 -6.35 -12.87
N ASN A 131 7.88 -7.46 -12.16
CA ASN A 131 7.28 -8.74 -12.55
C ASN A 131 5.74 -8.59 -12.54
N PRO A 132 5.03 -8.94 -13.63
CA PRO A 132 3.58 -8.77 -13.74
C PRO A 132 2.78 -9.57 -12.71
N ASP A 133 3.36 -10.63 -12.15
CA ASP A 133 2.72 -11.43 -11.09
C ASP A 133 2.96 -10.86 -9.68
N LEU A 134 3.84 -9.86 -9.55
CA LEU A 134 4.12 -9.26 -8.25
C LEU A 134 2.92 -8.46 -7.77
N ILE A 135 2.42 -8.80 -6.58
CA ILE A 135 1.32 -8.08 -5.92
C ILE A 135 1.78 -7.46 -4.61
N LEU A 136 2.57 -8.20 -3.84
CA LEU A 136 2.92 -7.79 -2.49
C LEU A 136 4.37 -8.13 -2.18
N CYS A 137 5.04 -7.21 -1.50
CA CYS A 137 6.30 -7.48 -0.84
C CYS A 137 6.16 -7.26 0.66
N LEU A 138 6.70 -8.19 1.44
CA LEU A 138 6.77 -8.09 2.90
C LEU A 138 8.23 -7.99 3.33
N THR A 139 8.50 -7.13 4.30
CA THR A 139 9.82 -7.08 4.92
C THR A 139 9.99 -8.24 5.89
N THR A 140 11.14 -8.90 5.86
CA THR A 140 11.53 -9.85 6.90
C THR A 140 12.41 -9.16 7.93
N SER A 141 12.31 -9.60 9.18
CA SER A 141 13.24 -9.22 10.24
C SER A 141 14.61 -9.83 9.95
N GLY A 142 15.40 -9.16 9.07
CA GLY A 142 16.73 -9.63 8.72
C GLY A 142 17.70 -9.36 9.86
N SER A 143 18.33 -10.41 10.41
CA SER A 143 19.41 -10.31 11.39
C SER A 143 20.71 -9.71 10.82
N THR A 144 20.73 -9.36 9.53
CA THR A 144 21.94 -8.95 8.78
C THR A 144 21.93 -7.50 8.28
N GLY A 145 21.14 -6.62 8.88
CA GLY A 145 21.18 -5.17 8.64
C GLY A 145 20.50 -4.66 7.36
N SER A 146 20.29 -5.46 6.34
CA SER A 146 19.52 -5.06 5.15
C SER A 146 18.18 -5.77 5.12
N PRO A 147 17.05 -5.04 5.07
CA PRO A 147 15.73 -5.66 5.00
C PRO A 147 15.56 -6.42 3.70
N LYS A 148 15.34 -7.73 3.80
CA LYS A 148 15.00 -8.56 2.64
C LYS A 148 13.51 -8.48 2.38
N LEU A 149 13.12 -8.36 1.11
CA LEU A 149 11.73 -8.39 0.67
C LEU A 149 11.33 -9.79 0.22
N VAL A 150 10.30 -10.35 0.83
CA VAL A 150 9.62 -11.56 0.33
C VAL A 150 8.57 -11.11 -0.68
N ARG A 151 8.66 -11.61 -1.90
CA ARG A 151 7.77 -11.29 -3.01
C ARG A 151 6.64 -12.30 -3.08
N LEU A 152 5.41 -11.81 -3.14
CA LEU A 152 4.20 -12.61 -3.20
C LEU A 152 3.40 -12.29 -4.46
N SER A 153 2.97 -13.33 -5.15
CA SER A 153 2.00 -13.24 -6.23
C SER A 153 0.57 -13.34 -5.69
N LEU A 154 -0.40 -12.99 -6.53
CA LEU A 154 -1.81 -13.20 -6.21
C LEU A 154 -2.10 -14.65 -5.85
N LYS A 155 -1.52 -15.60 -6.59
CA LYS A 155 -1.66 -17.03 -6.34
C LYS A 155 -1.16 -17.44 -4.96
N ASN A 156 -0.05 -16.85 -4.49
CA ASN A 156 0.43 -17.12 -3.13
C ASN A 156 -0.57 -16.64 -2.07
N LEU A 157 -1.14 -15.44 -2.25
CA LEU A 157 -2.14 -14.90 -1.33
C LEU A 157 -3.41 -15.76 -1.29
N GLU A 158 -3.92 -16.17 -2.47
CA GLU A 158 -5.10 -17.03 -2.57
C GLU A 158 -4.88 -18.41 -1.96
N SER A 159 -3.71 -19.02 -2.19
CA SER A 159 -3.38 -20.33 -1.60
C SER A 159 -3.36 -20.28 -0.07
N ASN A 160 -2.84 -19.20 0.51
CA ASN A 160 -2.84 -19.02 1.96
C ASN A 160 -4.23 -18.75 2.55
N ALA A 161 -5.11 -18.10 1.79
CA ALA A 161 -6.46 -17.78 2.24
C ALA A 161 -7.43 -18.97 2.17
N ASN A 162 -7.09 -20.00 1.40
CA ASN A 162 -7.91 -21.22 1.19
C ASN A 162 -7.47 -22.40 2.08
N LEU A 163 -6.55 -22.19 3.01
CA LEU A 163 -6.13 -23.14 4.06
C LEU A 163 -6.97 -22.96 5.30
#